data_11b3e68b25303140eb87c2c3e5a5a75d
#
_entry.id   11b3e68b25303140eb87c2c3e5a5a75d
#
_cell.length_a   1.000
_cell.length_b   1.000
_cell.length_c   1.000
_cell.angle_alpha   90.00
_cell.angle_beta   90.00
_cell.angle_gamma   90.00
#
_symmetry.space_group_name_H-M   'P 1'
#
loop_
_entity.id
_entity.type
_entity.pdbx_description
1 polymer ?
#
loop_
_entity_poly.entity_id
_entity_poly.type
_entity_poly.pdbx_seq_one_letter_code
_entity_poly.pdbx_strand_id
1 'polypeptide(L)'
;MVAIKFTRKQSFYLNDVNNKEQFYSICNNIESNLKKEDSLLMVTSLTHSQNIANATAFLALAFSEQRKRVLVVDANLRQPSLHQVFNIDNSFGLTNLLLGEHPKNRDYAIHIKDSLFCLPTSEVLYEPTTLLTLETLPSLIEEWKEHFDIILFHTSDSINKPDAQIIAKHCDGIILAIQEGRDKLEKIVNVKTQFERGKHEITGTMIIS
;
A
#
# COMPACT_ATOMS: atom_id res chain seq x y z
N MET A 1 4.37 6.23 18.08
CA MET A 1 3.18 6.56 17.27
C MET A 1 3.46 7.92 16.63
N VAL A 2 3.55 7.99 15.32
CA VAL A 2 3.80 9.23 14.58
C VAL A 2 2.46 9.66 13.95
N ALA A 3 2.00 10.88 14.27
CA ALA A 3 0.76 11.43 13.73
C ALA A 3 1.09 12.30 12.51
N ILE A 4 0.51 11.98 11.36
CA ILE A 4 0.60 12.80 10.15
C ILE A 4 -0.70 13.55 9.98
N LYS A 5 -0.64 14.89 9.97
CA LYS A 5 -1.79 15.72 9.62
C LYS A 5 -1.86 15.92 8.12
N PHE A 6 -2.73 15.17 7.45
CA PHE A 6 -3.12 15.44 6.07
C PHE A 6 -4.32 16.36 6.02
N THR A 7 -4.18 17.55 5.46
CA THR A 7 -5.33 18.42 5.18
C THR A 7 -5.85 18.19 3.76
N ARG A 8 -7.16 18.22 3.58
CA ARG A 8 -7.95 17.95 2.36
C ARG A 8 -7.50 18.71 1.09
N LYS A 9 -6.56 19.65 1.16
CA LYS A 9 -6.10 20.52 0.06
C LYS A 9 -4.71 20.18 -0.48
N GLN A 10 -4.07 19.15 0.01
CA GLN A 10 -2.76 18.75 -0.52
C GLN A 10 -2.96 17.85 -1.74
N SER A 11 -3.05 18.47 -2.91
CA SER A 11 -2.67 17.81 -4.16
C SER A 11 -1.23 17.30 -4.00
N PHE A 12 -0.90 16.20 -4.67
CA PHE A 12 0.40 15.52 -4.65
C PHE A 12 1.54 16.44 -5.13
N TYR A 13 1.81 17.51 -4.38
CA TYR A 13 2.99 18.34 -4.56
C TYR A 13 4.09 17.84 -3.65
N LEU A 14 5.05 17.15 -4.24
CA LEU A 14 6.25 16.57 -3.67
C LEU A 14 7.17 17.55 -2.90
N ASN A 15 6.78 18.80 -2.75
CA ASN A 15 7.63 19.87 -2.24
C ASN A 15 7.26 20.41 -0.84
N ASP A 16 6.32 19.78 -0.13
CA ASP A 16 6.02 20.20 1.23
C ASP A 16 7.04 19.61 2.22
N VAL A 17 8.04 20.42 2.55
CA VAL A 17 9.19 20.04 3.39
C VAL A 17 8.76 19.51 4.78
N ASN A 18 7.70 20.06 5.37
CA ASN A 18 7.23 19.65 6.69
C ASN A 18 6.66 18.21 6.70
N ASN A 19 6.08 17.78 5.60
CA ASN A 19 5.57 16.41 5.49
C ASN A 19 6.69 15.40 5.26
N LYS A 20 7.76 15.78 4.54
CA LYS A 20 8.88 14.88 4.24
C LYS A 20 9.56 14.34 5.50
N GLU A 21 9.90 15.20 6.44
CA GLU A 21 10.58 14.79 7.69
C GLU A 21 9.73 13.79 8.50
N GLN A 22 8.40 13.98 8.51
CA GLN A 22 7.49 13.06 9.18
C GLN A 22 7.47 11.69 8.51
N PHE A 23 7.43 11.65 7.16
CA PHE A 23 7.47 10.38 6.42
C PHE A 23 8.81 9.67 6.56
N TYR A 24 9.93 10.39 6.55
CA TYR A 24 11.24 9.79 6.84
C TYR A 24 11.29 9.18 8.25
N SER A 25 10.74 9.86 9.25
CA SER A 25 10.65 9.31 10.60
C SER A 25 9.80 8.03 10.64
N ILE A 26 8.71 7.97 9.85
CA ILE A 26 7.89 6.76 9.75
C ILE A 26 8.66 5.65 9.07
N CYS A 27 9.33 5.90 7.93
CA CYS A 27 10.15 4.92 7.25
C CYS A 27 11.19 4.32 8.20
N ASN A 28 11.94 5.17 8.92
CA ASN A 28 12.95 4.73 9.88
C ASN A 28 12.33 3.87 11.01
N ASN A 29 11.16 4.24 11.52
CA ASN A 29 10.46 3.46 12.55
C ASN A 29 9.98 2.11 12.00
N ILE A 30 9.46 2.07 10.76
CA ILE A 30 9.05 0.84 10.11
C ILE A 30 10.28 -0.07 9.92
N GLU A 31 11.34 0.45 9.30
CA GLU A 31 12.56 -0.32 9.05
C GLU A 31 13.20 -0.86 10.33
N SER A 32 13.16 -0.12 11.44
CA SER A 32 13.70 -0.58 12.73
C SER A 32 12.93 -1.77 13.32
N ASN A 33 11.68 -1.96 12.91
CA ASN A 33 10.82 -3.06 13.35
C ASN A 33 10.79 -4.23 12.36
N LEU A 34 11.32 -4.05 11.14
CA LEU A 34 11.42 -5.10 10.13
C LEU A 34 12.71 -5.90 10.31
N LYS A 35 12.67 -7.18 9.98
CA LYS A 35 13.87 -7.96 9.79
C LYS A 35 14.57 -7.54 8.50
N LYS A 36 15.85 -7.79 8.39
CA LYS A 36 16.66 -7.36 7.24
C LYS A 36 16.15 -7.88 5.88
N GLU A 37 15.44 -8.99 5.90
CA GLU A 37 14.90 -9.67 4.70
C GLU A 37 13.44 -9.27 4.41
N ASP A 38 12.79 -8.55 5.34
CA ASP A 38 11.40 -8.17 5.20
C ASP A 38 11.30 -6.99 4.22
N SER A 39 10.59 -7.20 3.12
CA SER A 39 10.45 -6.22 2.05
C SER A 39 9.00 -5.96 1.61
N LEU A 40 8.06 -6.79 2.08
CA LEU A 40 6.68 -6.76 1.66
C LEU A 40 5.78 -6.17 2.75
N LEU A 41 5.30 -4.97 2.50
CA LEU A 41 4.49 -4.21 3.45
C LEU A 41 3.08 -3.98 2.90
N MET A 42 2.10 -3.87 3.79
CA MET A 42 0.73 -3.52 3.45
C MET A 42 0.30 -2.25 4.19
N VAL A 43 -0.26 -1.30 3.47
CA VAL A 43 -1.01 -0.18 4.06
C VAL A 43 -2.50 -0.48 3.94
N THR A 44 -3.16 -0.52 5.08
CA THR A 44 -4.62 -0.69 5.18
C THR A 44 -5.22 0.30 6.15
N SER A 45 -6.54 0.41 6.16
CA SER A 45 -7.26 1.34 7.03
C SER A 45 -8.52 0.71 7.60
N LEU A 46 -9.15 1.40 8.55
CA LEU A 46 -10.44 1.00 9.10
C LEU A 46 -11.58 1.36 8.14
N THR A 47 -11.49 2.56 7.57
CA THR A 47 -12.53 3.12 6.70
C THR A 47 -11.91 3.67 5.43
N HIS A 48 -12.63 3.57 4.32
CA HIS A 48 -12.16 4.11 3.06
C HIS A 48 -12.01 5.64 3.11
N SER A 49 -10.88 6.13 2.62
CA SER A 49 -10.60 7.56 2.43
C SER A 49 -9.52 7.77 1.37
N GLN A 50 -9.72 8.74 0.49
CA GLN A 50 -8.71 9.14 -0.50
C GLN A 50 -7.39 9.57 0.16
N ASN A 51 -7.44 10.11 1.37
CA ASN A 51 -6.24 10.50 2.11
C ASN A 51 -5.31 9.32 2.40
N ILE A 52 -5.84 8.09 2.45
CA ILE A 52 -5.03 6.88 2.68
C ILE A 52 -4.19 6.55 1.45
N ALA A 53 -4.75 6.68 0.25
CA ALA A 53 -4.00 6.51 -0.99
C ALA A 53 -2.87 7.54 -1.09
N ASN A 54 -3.16 8.81 -0.77
CA ASN A 54 -2.14 9.85 -0.70
C ASN A 54 -1.04 9.50 0.32
N ALA A 55 -1.42 9.08 1.54
CA ALA A 55 -0.45 8.70 2.57
C ALA A 55 0.41 7.51 2.14
N THR A 56 -0.18 6.50 1.48
CA THR A 56 0.56 5.37 0.91
C THR A 56 1.57 5.83 -0.15
N ALA A 57 1.16 6.72 -1.04
CA ALA A 57 2.01 7.28 -2.08
C ALA A 57 3.18 8.08 -1.50
N PHE A 58 2.95 8.89 -0.46
CA PHE A 58 4.00 9.63 0.22
C PHE A 58 4.98 8.69 0.96
N LEU A 59 4.47 7.64 1.59
CA LEU A 59 5.31 6.64 2.25
C LEU A 59 6.22 5.94 1.22
N ALA A 60 5.66 5.52 0.08
CA ALA A 60 6.42 4.91 -1.01
C ALA A 60 7.50 5.86 -1.55
N LEU A 61 7.17 7.14 -1.70
CA LEU A 61 8.13 8.16 -2.11
C LEU A 61 9.25 8.33 -1.08
N ALA A 62 8.93 8.39 0.22
CA ALA A 62 9.93 8.55 1.27
C ALA A 62 10.92 7.38 1.31
N PHE A 63 10.47 6.15 1.10
CA PHE A 63 11.37 5.01 0.93
C PHE A 63 12.26 5.16 -0.33
N SER A 64 11.70 5.61 -1.45
CA SER A 64 12.49 5.78 -2.69
C SER A 64 13.56 6.87 -2.57
N GLU A 65 13.26 7.95 -1.85
CA GLU A 65 14.24 9.03 -1.56
C GLU A 65 15.37 8.53 -0.62
N GLN A 66 15.18 7.43 0.11
CA GLN A 66 16.22 6.73 0.88
C GLN A 66 17.02 5.72 0.03
N ARG A 67 16.98 5.86 -1.29
CA ARG A 67 17.66 5.00 -2.27
C ARG A 67 17.16 3.56 -2.32
N LYS A 68 15.96 3.30 -1.82
CA LYS A 68 15.28 2.01 -1.99
C LYS A 68 14.59 1.98 -3.35
N ARG A 69 14.65 0.84 -4.03
CA ARG A 69 13.83 0.59 -5.21
C ARG A 69 12.45 0.12 -4.74
N VAL A 70 11.44 0.94 -4.97
CA VAL A 70 10.10 0.76 -4.37
C VAL A 70 9.06 0.46 -5.45
N LEU A 71 8.28 -0.60 -5.23
CA LEU A 71 7.08 -0.89 -5.98
C LEU A 71 5.86 -0.62 -5.08
N VAL A 72 5.02 0.35 -5.43
CA VAL A 72 3.72 0.49 -4.80
C VAL A 72 2.64 -0.15 -5.68
N VAL A 73 1.87 -1.06 -5.10
CA VAL A 73 0.85 -1.86 -5.79
C VAL A 73 -0.52 -1.44 -5.29
N ASP A 74 -1.40 -1.03 -6.20
CA ASP A 74 -2.80 -0.77 -5.86
C ASP A 74 -3.56 -2.10 -5.78
N ALA A 75 -3.64 -2.68 -4.60
CA ALA A 75 -4.43 -3.88 -4.31
C ALA A 75 -5.83 -3.57 -3.77
N ASN A 76 -6.26 -2.30 -3.82
CA ASN A 76 -7.63 -1.91 -3.54
C ASN A 76 -8.52 -2.11 -4.78
N LEU A 77 -8.74 -3.36 -5.14
CA LEU A 77 -9.51 -3.73 -6.35
C LEU A 77 -10.94 -3.21 -6.34
N ARG A 78 -11.50 -2.91 -5.16
CA ARG A 78 -12.88 -2.39 -5.04
C ARG A 78 -12.99 -0.92 -5.37
N GLN A 79 -11.97 -0.13 -5.03
CA GLN A 79 -11.92 1.31 -5.26
C GLN A 79 -10.47 1.72 -5.56
N PRO A 80 -9.94 1.38 -6.74
CA PRO A 80 -8.59 1.73 -7.14
C PRO A 80 -8.38 3.24 -7.10
N SER A 81 -7.24 3.68 -6.60
CA SER A 81 -7.03 5.11 -6.36
C SER A 81 -5.60 5.61 -6.59
N LEU A 82 -4.60 4.72 -6.59
CA LEU A 82 -3.21 5.15 -6.81
C LEU A 82 -2.98 5.72 -8.21
N HIS A 83 -3.69 5.25 -9.23
CA HIS A 83 -3.61 5.83 -10.57
C HIS A 83 -4.03 7.31 -10.60
N GLN A 84 -5.03 7.70 -9.79
CA GLN A 84 -5.45 9.10 -9.65
C GLN A 84 -4.42 9.92 -8.88
N VAL A 85 -3.85 9.34 -7.81
CA VAL A 85 -2.84 10.02 -6.98
C VAL A 85 -1.60 10.35 -7.79
N PHE A 86 -1.12 9.41 -8.62
CA PHE A 86 0.06 9.59 -9.45
C PHE A 86 -0.22 10.18 -10.83
N ASN A 87 -1.50 10.36 -11.18
CA ASN A 87 -1.94 10.81 -12.51
C ASN A 87 -1.36 9.94 -13.64
N ILE A 88 -1.53 8.64 -13.53
CA ILE A 88 -1.05 7.64 -14.49
C ILE A 88 -2.21 6.89 -15.13
N ASP A 89 -1.94 6.27 -16.28
CA ASP A 89 -2.86 5.36 -16.94
C ASP A 89 -3.05 4.07 -16.12
N ASN A 90 -4.27 3.54 -16.09
CA ASN A 90 -4.61 2.26 -15.46
C ASN A 90 -5.32 1.28 -16.42
N SER A 91 -5.11 1.43 -17.72
CA SER A 91 -5.64 0.49 -18.73
C SER A 91 -5.02 -0.91 -18.62
N PHE A 92 -3.85 -1.02 -18.00
CA PHE A 92 -3.19 -2.26 -17.60
C PHE A 92 -2.73 -2.15 -16.14
N GLY A 93 -2.84 -3.23 -15.38
CA GLY A 93 -2.46 -3.22 -13.97
C GLY A 93 -2.50 -4.59 -13.30
N LEU A 94 -2.59 -4.58 -11.96
CA LEU A 94 -2.58 -5.80 -11.14
C LEU A 94 -3.63 -6.83 -11.60
N THR A 95 -4.84 -6.39 -11.96
CA THR A 95 -5.92 -7.29 -12.39
C THR A 95 -5.52 -8.13 -13.61
N ASN A 96 -4.87 -7.50 -14.60
CA ASN A 96 -4.38 -8.20 -15.79
C ASN A 96 -3.32 -9.24 -15.42
N LEU A 97 -2.34 -8.86 -14.59
CA LEU A 97 -1.29 -9.79 -14.14
C LEU A 97 -1.86 -10.98 -13.38
N LEU A 98 -2.84 -10.75 -12.50
CA LEU A 98 -3.51 -11.83 -11.76
C LEU A 98 -4.22 -12.82 -12.69
N LEU A 99 -4.75 -12.35 -13.81
CA LEU A 99 -5.38 -13.17 -14.86
C LEU A 99 -4.36 -13.83 -15.80
N GLY A 100 -3.05 -13.64 -15.57
CA GLY A 100 -1.99 -14.19 -16.41
C GLY A 100 -1.77 -13.42 -17.72
N GLU A 101 -2.29 -12.21 -17.81
CA GLU A 101 -2.04 -11.33 -18.94
C GLU A 101 -0.72 -10.59 -18.73
N HIS A 102 0.12 -10.54 -19.77
CA HIS A 102 1.39 -9.82 -19.74
C HIS A 102 1.41 -8.71 -20.79
N PRO A 103 1.98 -7.53 -20.49
CA PRO A 103 2.08 -6.46 -21.47
C PRO A 103 3.04 -6.86 -22.58
N LYS A 104 2.60 -6.74 -23.85
CA LYS A 104 3.40 -7.20 -25.02
C LYS A 104 4.71 -6.46 -25.24
N ASN A 105 4.85 -5.21 -24.76
CA ASN A 105 6.00 -4.35 -25.03
C ASN A 105 6.23 -3.28 -23.93
N ARG A 106 5.78 -3.48 -22.71
CA ARG A 106 5.90 -2.51 -21.62
C ARG A 106 6.23 -3.21 -20.32
N ASP A 107 6.98 -2.52 -19.48
CA ASP A 107 7.07 -2.88 -18.09
C ASP A 107 5.68 -2.80 -17.45
N TYR A 108 5.32 -3.78 -16.63
CA TYR A 108 4.03 -3.81 -15.93
C TYR A 108 3.90 -2.71 -14.86
N ALA A 109 5.02 -2.22 -14.33
CA ALA A 109 5.07 -1.14 -13.36
C ALA A 109 5.47 0.18 -14.02
N ILE A 110 4.74 1.24 -13.71
CA ILE A 110 4.95 2.57 -14.27
C ILE A 110 5.96 3.31 -13.39
N HIS A 111 7.05 3.79 -14.00
CA HIS A 111 8.02 4.63 -13.30
C HIS A 111 7.39 5.99 -12.96
N ILE A 112 7.45 6.37 -11.69
CA ILE A 112 6.86 7.60 -11.17
C ILE A 112 7.94 8.70 -11.02
N LYS A 113 8.93 8.42 -10.18
CA LYS A 113 10.03 9.34 -9.89
C LYS A 113 11.15 8.59 -9.17
N ASP A 114 12.40 9.00 -9.37
CA ASP A 114 13.57 8.40 -8.75
C ASP A 114 13.58 6.86 -8.88
N SER A 115 13.48 6.14 -7.78
CA SER A 115 13.39 4.67 -7.74
C SER A 115 11.98 4.18 -7.37
N LEU A 116 10.95 5.03 -7.52
CA LEU A 116 9.55 4.69 -7.25
C LEU A 116 8.83 4.24 -8.51
N PHE A 117 8.20 3.07 -8.42
CA PHE A 117 7.35 2.48 -9.45
C PHE A 117 5.95 2.23 -8.88
N CYS A 118 4.93 2.35 -9.72
CA CYS A 118 3.55 2.05 -9.36
C CYS A 118 2.96 1.00 -10.30
N LEU A 119 2.34 -0.02 -9.70
CA LEU A 119 1.46 -0.95 -10.41
C LEU A 119 0.02 -0.59 -10.06
N PRO A 120 -0.72 0.06 -10.96
CA PRO A 120 -2.12 0.40 -10.71
C PRO A 120 -3.01 -0.85 -10.80
N THR A 121 -4.25 -0.73 -10.39
CA THR A 121 -5.30 -1.68 -10.71
C THR A 121 -6.05 -1.23 -11.94
N SER A 122 -6.19 -2.13 -12.92
CA SER A 122 -7.02 -1.94 -14.10
C SER A 122 -8.49 -2.25 -13.82
N GLU A 123 -9.32 -2.29 -14.85
CA GLU A 123 -10.73 -2.65 -14.72
C GLU A 123 -10.91 -4.01 -14.04
N VAL A 124 -11.84 -4.08 -13.08
CA VAL A 124 -12.09 -5.27 -12.28
C VAL A 124 -13.43 -5.88 -12.71
N LEU A 125 -13.38 -6.92 -13.54
CA LEU A 125 -14.55 -7.64 -14.06
C LEU A 125 -14.98 -8.85 -13.19
N TYR A 126 -14.18 -9.18 -12.18
CA TYR A 126 -14.38 -10.34 -11.31
C TYR A 126 -14.48 -9.92 -9.85
N GLU A 127 -14.96 -10.81 -9.00
CA GLU A 127 -14.97 -10.56 -7.55
C GLU A 127 -13.54 -10.42 -7.03
N PRO A 128 -13.19 -9.29 -6.39
CA PRO A 128 -11.84 -8.99 -5.92
C PRO A 128 -11.22 -10.09 -5.07
N THR A 129 -12.00 -10.68 -4.15
CA THR A 129 -11.54 -11.77 -3.30
C THR A 129 -11.05 -12.97 -4.11
N THR A 130 -11.78 -13.32 -5.18
CA THR A 130 -11.41 -14.42 -6.07
C THR A 130 -10.07 -14.13 -6.77
N LEU A 131 -9.90 -12.91 -7.30
CA LEU A 131 -8.67 -12.52 -7.97
C LEU A 131 -7.46 -12.57 -7.03
N LEU A 132 -7.60 -12.06 -5.81
CA LEU A 132 -6.52 -12.01 -4.84
C LEU A 132 -6.14 -13.39 -4.26
N THR A 133 -6.98 -14.42 -4.45
CA THR A 133 -6.69 -15.80 -4.03
C THR A 133 -6.07 -16.66 -5.14
N LEU A 134 -5.84 -16.11 -6.33
CA LEU A 134 -5.19 -16.84 -7.40
C LEU A 134 -3.72 -17.15 -7.08
N GLU A 135 -3.26 -18.33 -7.48
CA GLU A 135 -1.85 -18.76 -7.34
C GLU A 135 -0.85 -17.87 -8.10
N THR A 136 -1.36 -17.02 -8.98
CA THR A 136 -0.55 -16.04 -9.71
C THR A 136 0.03 -14.97 -8.78
N LEU A 137 -0.70 -14.56 -7.73
CA LEU A 137 -0.24 -13.51 -6.81
C LEU A 137 1.07 -13.88 -6.08
N PRO A 138 1.21 -15.04 -5.43
CA PRO A 138 2.48 -15.45 -4.85
C PRO A 138 3.64 -15.46 -5.85
N SER A 139 3.40 -15.94 -7.07
CA SER A 139 4.44 -16.00 -8.11
C SER A 139 4.91 -14.59 -8.53
N LEU A 140 3.99 -13.65 -8.67
CA LEU A 140 4.30 -12.25 -8.96
C LEU A 140 5.09 -11.61 -7.81
N ILE A 141 4.72 -11.90 -6.57
CA ILE A 141 5.42 -11.36 -5.39
C ILE A 141 6.88 -11.83 -5.38
N GLU A 142 7.15 -13.09 -5.63
CA GLU A 142 8.52 -13.61 -5.68
C GLU A 142 9.33 -12.94 -6.82
N GLU A 143 8.73 -12.77 -8.00
CA GLU A 143 9.37 -12.00 -9.09
C GLU A 143 9.68 -10.55 -8.69
N TRP A 144 8.74 -9.89 -8.02
CA TRP A 144 8.94 -8.50 -7.60
C TRP A 144 10.03 -8.34 -6.55
N LYS A 145 10.17 -9.30 -5.63
CA LYS A 145 11.24 -9.32 -4.63
C LYS A 145 12.64 -9.38 -5.23
N GLU A 146 12.79 -9.92 -6.43
CA GLU A 146 14.07 -9.92 -7.14
C GLU A 146 14.47 -8.52 -7.66
N HIS A 147 13.49 -7.62 -7.81
CA HIS A 147 13.67 -6.34 -8.48
C HIS A 147 13.46 -5.11 -7.59
N PHE A 148 12.81 -5.26 -6.45
CA PHE A 148 12.45 -4.17 -5.56
C PHE A 148 12.90 -4.45 -4.13
N ASP A 149 13.47 -3.40 -3.48
CA ASP A 149 13.86 -3.48 -2.07
C ASP A 149 12.65 -3.40 -1.14
N ILE A 150 11.61 -2.67 -1.55
CA ILE A 150 10.35 -2.53 -0.82
C ILE A 150 9.18 -2.70 -1.79
N ILE A 151 8.23 -3.55 -1.42
CA ILE A 151 6.95 -3.70 -2.09
C ILE A 151 5.86 -3.25 -1.13
N LEU A 152 5.07 -2.25 -1.52
CA LEU A 152 4.06 -1.64 -0.68
C LEU A 152 2.66 -1.85 -1.26
N PHE A 153 1.87 -2.73 -0.69
CA PHE A 153 0.47 -2.91 -1.07
C PHE A 153 -0.42 -1.82 -0.47
N HIS A 154 -1.16 -1.12 -1.32
CA HIS A 154 -2.30 -0.29 -0.92
C HIS A 154 -3.57 -1.14 -0.97
N THR A 155 -4.24 -1.36 0.17
CA THR A 155 -5.42 -2.23 0.23
C THR A 155 -6.69 -1.48 0.63
N SER A 156 -7.83 -2.14 0.43
CA SER A 156 -9.13 -1.66 0.91
C SER A 156 -9.20 -1.60 2.45
N ASP A 157 -10.26 -0.99 2.95
CA ASP A 157 -10.60 -1.00 4.37
C ASP A 157 -10.74 -2.44 4.93
N SER A 158 -10.18 -2.64 6.12
CA SER A 158 -10.04 -3.98 6.72
C SER A 158 -11.26 -4.45 7.52
N ILE A 159 -12.22 -3.57 7.85
CA ILE A 159 -13.29 -3.89 8.81
C ILE A 159 -14.28 -4.93 8.28
N ASN A 160 -14.68 -4.83 7.01
CA ASN A 160 -15.76 -5.63 6.46
C ASN A 160 -15.39 -6.40 5.19
N LYS A 161 -14.12 -6.44 4.83
CA LYS A 161 -13.66 -7.02 3.56
C LYS A 161 -12.51 -7.99 3.79
N PRO A 162 -12.58 -9.18 3.20
CA PRO A 162 -11.51 -10.17 3.35
C PRO A 162 -10.24 -9.81 2.59
N ASP A 163 -10.31 -8.88 1.64
CA ASP A 163 -9.23 -8.54 0.71
C ASP A 163 -7.93 -8.19 1.45
N ALA A 164 -8.01 -7.31 2.48
CA ALA A 164 -6.85 -6.94 3.29
C ALA A 164 -6.26 -8.14 4.06
N GLN A 165 -7.12 -9.08 4.53
CA GLN A 165 -6.65 -10.28 5.21
C GLN A 165 -5.96 -11.27 4.25
N ILE A 166 -6.38 -11.30 2.99
CA ILE A 166 -5.75 -12.14 1.97
C ILE A 166 -4.36 -11.60 1.65
N ILE A 167 -4.25 -10.29 1.40
CA ILE A 167 -2.95 -9.65 1.14
C ILE A 167 -2.02 -9.76 2.35
N ALA A 168 -2.53 -9.59 3.57
CA ALA A 168 -1.75 -9.68 4.80
C ALA A 168 -1.00 -11.01 4.95
N LYS A 169 -1.53 -12.12 4.41
CA LYS A 169 -0.86 -13.43 4.44
C LYS A 169 0.49 -13.47 3.72
N HIS A 170 0.69 -12.55 2.80
CA HIS A 170 1.92 -12.44 2.03
C HIS A 170 2.87 -11.38 2.59
N CYS A 171 2.38 -10.50 3.48
CA CYS A 171 3.13 -9.34 3.95
C CYS A 171 3.96 -9.65 5.21
N ASP A 172 5.15 -9.08 5.26
CA ASP A 172 6.06 -9.12 6.39
C ASP A 172 5.63 -8.16 7.51
N GLY A 173 4.90 -7.09 7.14
CA GLY A 173 4.39 -6.10 8.09
C GLY A 173 3.17 -5.34 7.59
N ILE A 174 2.38 -4.85 8.54
CA ILE A 174 1.16 -4.08 8.29
C ILE A 174 1.31 -2.68 8.86
N ILE A 175 0.97 -1.69 8.05
CA ILE A 175 0.88 -0.29 8.43
C ILE A 175 -0.60 0.07 8.49
N LEU A 176 -1.11 0.35 9.69
CA LEU A 176 -2.51 0.70 9.89
C LEU A 176 -2.71 2.21 9.82
N ALA A 177 -3.43 2.68 8.81
CA ALA A 177 -3.82 4.07 8.68
C ALA A 177 -5.12 4.32 9.47
N ILE A 178 -5.05 5.28 10.39
CA ILE A 178 -6.14 5.66 11.30
C ILE A 178 -6.56 7.09 10.97
N GLN A 179 -7.84 7.30 10.72
CA GLN A 179 -8.38 8.63 10.43
C GLN A 179 -8.81 9.31 11.74
N GLU A 180 -8.12 10.41 12.07
CA GLU A 180 -8.40 11.20 13.27
C GLU A 180 -9.84 11.72 13.26
N GLY A 181 -10.52 11.63 14.41
CA GLY A 181 -11.90 12.09 14.57
C GLY A 181 -12.98 11.22 13.91
N ARG A 182 -12.61 10.22 13.12
CA ARG A 182 -13.54 9.30 12.43
C ARG A 182 -13.45 7.87 12.93
N ASP A 183 -12.24 7.38 13.13
CA ASP A 183 -12.03 6.00 13.56
C ASP A 183 -12.10 5.90 15.08
N LYS A 184 -13.07 5.11 15.58
CA LYS A 184 -13.28 4.89 17.00
C LYS A 184 -12.26 3.87 17.54
N LEU A 185 -11.78 4.09 18.77
CA LEU A 185 -10.81 3.22 19.45
C LEU A 185 -11.24 1.75 19.45
N GLU A 186 -12.52 1.47 19.70
CA GLU A 186 -13.07 0.11 19.67
C GLU A 186 -12.81 -0.60 18.33
N LYS A 187 -13.03 0.11 17.22
CA LYS A 187 -12.79 -0.44 15.87
C LYS A 187 -11.30 -0.66 15.61
N ILE A 188 -10.45 0.26 16.08
CA ILE A 188 -8.98 0.11 15.96
C ILE A 188 -8.53 -1.16 16.69
N VAL A 189 -8.98 -1.36 17.92
CA VAL A 189 -8.66 -2.56 18.72
C VAL A 189 -9.17 -3.83 18.03
N ASN A 190 -10.37 -3.81 17.46
CA ASN A 190 -10.94 -4.95 16.75
C ASN A 190 -10.10 -5.33 15.52
N VAL A 191 -9.71 -4.36 14.70
CA VAL A 191 -8.89 -4.60 13.51
C VAL A 191 -7.51 -5.13 13.92
N LYS A 192 -6.88 -4.53 14.94
CA LYS A 192 -5.63 -5.04 15.50
C LYS A 192 -5.76 -6.50 15.91
N THR A 193 -6.79 -6.83 16.70
CA THR A 193 -7.05 -8.20 17.16
C THR A 193 -7.28 -9.18 16.01
N GLN A 194 -7.94 -8.74 14.91
CA GLN A 194 -8.13 -9.58 13.72
C GLN A 194 -6.81 -9.94 13.06
N PHE A 195 -5.91 -8.97 12.86
CA PHE A 195 -4.59 -9.23 12.28
C PHE A 195 -3.72 -10.10 13.20
N GLU A 196 -3.70 -9.82 14.50
CA GLU A 196 -2.97 -10.62 15.50
C GLU A 196 -3.45 -12.09 15.55
N ARG A 197 -4.77 -12.33 15.44
CA ARG A 197 -5.31 -13.70 15.32
C ARG A 197 -4.85 -14.41 14.04
N GLY A 198 -4.68 -13.67 12.95
CA GLY A 198 -4.09 -14.14 11.71
C GLY A 198 -2.56 -14.33 11.78
N LYS A 199 -1.93 -14.01 12.93
CA LYS A 199 -0.48 -13.99 13.14
C LYS A 199 0.24 -12.95 12.25
N HIS A 200 -0.46 -11.86 11.91
CA HIS A 200 0.10 -10.75 11.16
C HIS A 200 0.48 -9.63 12.12
N GLU A 201 1.68 -9.10 11.96
CA GLU A 201 2.21 -8.05 12.82
C GLU A 201 1.87 -6.66 12.28
N ILE A 202 1.34 -5.79 13.14
CA ILE A 202 1.20 -4.37 12.83
C ILE A 202 2.52 -3.69 13.19
N THR A 203 3.35 -3.45 12.20
CA THR A 203 4.69 -2.86 12.33
C THR A 203 4.65 -1.33 12.47
N GLY A 204 3.54 -0.71 12.06
CA GLY A 204 3.40 0.74 12.17
C GLY A 204 1.96 1.23 12.14
N THR A 205 1.77 2.48 12.61
CA THR A 205 0.50 3.19 12.52
C THR A 205 0.73 4.59 11.97
N MET A 206 -0.16 5.03 11.06
CA MET A 206 -0.22 6.41 10.56
C MET A 206 -1.52 7.04 11.00
N ILE A 207 -1.48 8.24 11.58
CA ILE A 207 -2.68 9.02 11.89
C ILE A 207 -2.88 10.06 10.79
N ILE A 208 -4.05 10.03 10.18
CA ILE A 208 -4.44 10.89 9.05
C ILE A 208 -5.57 11.79 9.53
N SER A 209 -5.42 13.09 9.37
CA SER A 209 -6.45 14.09 9.72
C SER A 209 -7.20 14.62 8.51
#